data_bebe0a061d02dd8aee1eda7a39ec72d2
#
_entry.id   bebe0a061d02dd8aee1eda7a39ec72d2
#
_cell.length_a   1.000
_cell.length_b   1.000
_cell.length_c   1.000
_cell.angle_alpha   90.00
_cell.angle_beta   90.00
_cell.angle_gamma   90.00
#
_symmetry.space_group_name_H-M   'P 1'
#
loop_
_entity.id
_entity.type
_entity.pdbx_description
1 polymer ?
#
loop_
_entity_poly.entity_id
_entity_poly.type
_entity_poly.pdbx_seq_one_letter_code
_entity_poly.pdbx_strand_id
1 'polypeptide(L)'
;MKANFDGAVFANSRVAGVGVVIQNENGEVMAALSEKIALPSSVEVLEMVAARRAAVFAVELGFQRVIFEGDAASVIKALSMRDLGLALIGHLVKDIMSIAGP
;
A
#
# COMPACT_ATOMS: atom_id res chain seq x y z
N MET A 1 13.73 0.39 -6.27
CA MET A 1 13.03 0.56 -4.98
C MET A 1 12.11 -0.62 -4.71
N LYS A 2 12.00 -0.99 -3.47
CA LYS A 2 11.11 -2.05 -3.01
C LYS A 2 10.22 -1.50 -1.90
N ALA A 3 8.91 -1.64 -2.08
CA ALA A 3 7.93 -1.25 -1.06
C ALA A 3 7.35 -2.51 -0.43
N ASN A 4 7.60 -2.68 0.85
CA ASN A 4 6.99 -3.73 1.65
C ASN A 4 5.80 -3.14 2.37
N PHE A 5 4.66 -3.80 2.29
CA PHE A 5 3.45 -3.36 2.96
C PHE A 5 2.84 -4.50 3.75
N ASP A 6 2.16 -4.16 4.82
CA ASP A 6 1.49 -5.11 5.68
C ASP A 6 0.31 -4.47 6.38
N GLY A 7 -0.67 -5.29 6.72
CA GLY A 7 -1.80 -4.89 7.53
C GLY A 7 -1.85 -5.70 8.81
N ALA A 8 -2.19 -5.06 9.90
CA ALA A 8 -2.33 -5.71 11.19
C ALA A 8 -3.69 -5.38 11.80
N VAL A 9 -4.32 -6.38 12.38
CA VAL A 9 -5.57 -6.20 13.12
C VAL A 9 -5.24 -6.11 14.61
N PHE A 10 -5.75 -5.06 15.25
CA PHE A 10 -5.61 -4.93 16.69
C PHE A 10 -6.83 -5.57 17.37
N ALA A 11 -6.57 -6.68 18.07
CA ALA A 11 -7.61 -7.38 18.82
C ALA A 11 -8.26 -6.42 19.82
N ASN A 12 -9.54 -6.59 20.07
CA ASN A 12 -10.32 -5.81 21.01
C ASN A 12 -10.51 -4.33 20.66
N SER A 13 -10.04 -3.91 19.50
CA SER A 13 -10.36 -2.59 18.98
C SER A 13 -10.84 -2.72 17.54
N ARG A 14 -11.72 -1.83 17.11
CA ARG A 14 -12.22 -1.85 15.72
C ARG A 14 -11.28 -1.06 14.81
N VAL A 15 -9.99 -1.32 14.97
CA VAL A 15 -8.93 -0.59 14.28
C VAL A 15 -7.96 -1.59 13.67
N ALA A 16 -7.49 -1.27 12.51
CA ALA A 16 -6.38 -1.97 11.88
C ALA A 16 -5.22 -1.00 11.64
N GLY A 17 -4.05 -1.54 11.42
CA GLY A 17 -2.89 -0.76 11.05
C GLY A 17 -2.42 -1.11 9.65
N VAL A 18 -1.89 -0.13 8.95
CA VAL A 18 -1.23 -0.30 7.66
C VAL A 18 0.20 0.20 7.80
N GLY A 19 1.15 -0.63 7.42
CA GLY A 19 2.56 -0.27 7.40
C GLY A 19 3.14 -0.38 6.01
N VAL A 20 3.98 0.57 5.65
CA VAL A 20 4.72 0.56 4.38
C VAL A 20 6.15 0.96 4.66
N VAL A 21 7.10 0.21 4.11
CA VAL A 21 8.52 0.54 4.15
C VAL A 21 9.07 0.49 2.74
N ILE A 22 9.69 1.57 2.30
CA ILE A 22 10.32 1.64 0.98
C ILE A 22 11.82 1.64 1.14
N GLN A 23 12.48 0.71 0.49
CA GLN A 23 13.93 0.52 0.54
C GLN A 23 14.52 0.66 -0.85
N ASN A 24 15.77 1.12 -0.90
CA ASN A 24 16.55 1.13 -2.13
C ASN A 24 17.19 -0.25 -2.40
N GLU A 25 17.97 -0.36 -3.44
CA GLU A 25 18.66 -1.59 -3.84
C GLU A 25 19.64 -2.11 -2.77
N ASN A 26 20.15 -1.23 -1.93
CA ASN A 26 21.08 -1.58 -0.86
C ASN A 26 20.35 -1.93 0.44
N GLY A 27 19.02 -1.97 0.44
CA GLY A 27 18.23 -2.26 1.63
C GLY A 27 18.08 -1.08 2.58
N GLU A 28 18.52 0.11 2.18
CA GLU A 28 18.39 1.30 2.99
C GLU A 28 16.96 1.82 2.96
N VAL A 29 16.41 2.13 4.13
CA VAL A 29 15.05 2.66 4.23
C VAL A 29 15.02 4.09 3.71
N MET A 30 14.26 4.30 2.65
CA MET A 30 14.10 5.61 2.02
C MET A 30 12.87 6.33 2.56
N ALA A 31 11.85 5.58 2.95
CA ALA A 31 10.62 6.12 3.51
C ALA A 31 9.87 5.04 4.26
N ALA A 32 9.09 5.44 5.24
CA ALA A 32 8.24 4.54 5.99
C ALA A 32 6.94 5.26 6.36
N LEU A 33 5.86 4.48 6.45
CA LEU A 33 4.53 4.98 6.76
C LEU A 33 3.86 3.99 7.71
N SER A 34 3.17 4.52 8.70
CA SER A 34 2.30 3.74 9.57
C SER A 34 1.01 4.51 9.79
N GLU A 35 -0.11 3.88 9.51
CA GLU A 35 -1.42 4.51 9.66
C GLU A 35 -2.40 3.59 10.37
N LYS A 36 -3.27 4.16 11.17
CA LYS A 36 -4.43 3.47 11.73
C LYS A 36 -5.62 3.71 10.82
N ILE A 37 -6.38 2.67 10.56
CA ILE A 37 -7.59 2.74 9.75
C ILE A 37 -8.73 2.03 10.49
N ALA A 38 -9.97 2.33 10.10
CA ALA A 38 -11.11 1.56 10.58
C ALA A 38 -10.94 0.10 10.13
N LEU A 39 -11.35 -0.83 10.99
CA LEU A 39 -11.20 -2.25 10.70
C LEU A 39 -11.98 -2.62 9.43
N PRO A 40 -11.30 -3.13 8.39
CA PRO A 40 -11.98 -3.59 7.19
C PRO A 40 -12.81 -4.86 7.44
N SER A 41 -13.67 -5.18 6.49
CA SER A 41 -14.56 -6.33 6.59
C SER A 41 -13.86 -7.68 6.54
N SER A 42 -12.64 -7.74 6.02
CA SER A 42 -11.86 -8.98 5.93
C SER A 42 -10.37 -8.69 5.88
N VAL A 43 -9.58 -9.74 6.09
CA VAL A 43 -8.12 -9.66 5.98
C VAL A 43 -7.73 -9.36 4.53
N GLU A 44 -8.44 -9.92 3.57
CA GLU A 44 -8.19 -9.64 2.15
C GLU A 44 -8.37 -8.17 1.81
N VAL A 45 -9.41 -7.55 2.34
CA VAL A 45 -9.63 -6.11 2.16
C VAL A 45 -8.52 -5.32 2.82
N LEU A 46 -8.09 -5.71 4.01
CA LEU A 46 -6.98 -5.05 4.70
C LEU A 46 -5.70 -5.10 3.87
N GLU A 47 -5.37 -6.26 3.30
CA GLU A 47 -4.20 -6.42 2.44
C GLU A 47 -4.30 -5.55 1.19
N MET A 48 -5.48 -5.47 0.59
CA MET A 48 -5.72 -4.59 -0.55
C MET A 48 -5.54 -3.13 -0.19
N VAL A 49 -6.03 -2.71 0.96
CA VAL A 49 -5.87 -1.33 1.44
C VAL A 49 -4.39 -1.03 1.67
N ALA A 50 -3.66 -1.96 2.29
CA ALA A 50 -2.23 -1.80 2.51
C ALA A 50 -1.45 -1.68 1.18
N ALA A 51 -1.77 -2.52 0.21
CA ALA A 51 -1.16 -2.48 -1.11
C ALA A 51 -1.41 -1.15 -1.82
N ARG A 52 -2.65 -0.68 -1.78
CA ARG A 52 -3.03 0.60 -2.38
C ARG A 52 -2.33 1.76 -1.70
N ARG A 53 -2.26 1.74 -0.38
CA ARG A 53 -1.57 2.78 0.36
C ARG A 53 -0.08 2.82 0.01
N ALA A 54 0.55 1.66 -0.15
CA ALA A 54 1.94 1.58 -0.58
C ALA A 54 2.13 2.22 -1.96
N ALA A 55 1.25 1.93 -2.91
CA ALA A 55 1.32 2.49 -4.25
C ALA A 55 1.15 4.01 -4.24
N VAL A 56 0.17 4.51 -3.51
CA VAL A 56 -0.08 5.95 -3.38
C VAL A 56 1.13 6.63 -2.73
N PHE A 57 1.67 6.05 -1.68
CA PHE A 57 2.83 6.58 -0.98
C PHE A 57 4.06 6.67 -1.89
N ALA A 58 4.32 5.63 -2.67
CA ALA A 58 5.42 5.64 -3.63
C ALA A 58 5.26 6.73 -4.70
N VAL A 59 4.04 6.92 -5.17
CA VAL A 59 3.73 7.98 -6.13
C VAL A 59 3.90 9.36 -5.51
N GLU A 60 3.39 9.57 -4.31
CA GLU A 60 3.54 10.83 -3.59
C GLU A 60 5.01 11.22 -3.42
N LEU A 61 5.88 10.22 -3.22
CA LEU A 61 7.31 10.43 -3.05
C LEU A 61 8.08 10.55 -4.37
N GLY A 62 7.41 10.33 -5.49
CA GLY A 62 8.01 10.49 -6.82
C GLY A 62 8.96 9.38 -7.25
N PHE A 63 8.88 8.20 -6.65
CA PHE A 63 9.71 7.07 -7.07
C PHE A 63 9.27 6.56 -8.44
N GLN A 64 10.23 6.35 -9.33
CA GLN A 64 9.96 6.00 -10.73
C GLN A 64 9.67 4.52 -10.94
N ARG A 65 10.34 3.67 -10.19
CA ARG A 65 10.19 2.21 -10.27
C ARG A 65 10.15 1.62 -8.88
N VAL A 66 9.11 0.85 -8.62
CA VAL A 66 8.93 0.21 -7.32
C VAL A 66 8.43 -1.20 -7.51
N ILE A 67 9.02 -2.14 -6.78
CA ILE A 67 8.50 -3.49 -6.64
C ILE A 67 7.70 -3.51 -5.35
N PHE A 68 6.48 -4.00 -5.40
CA PHE A 68 5.60 -4.08 -4.24
C PHE A 68 5.56 -5.51 -3.72
N GLU A 69 5.78 -5.68 -2.43
CA GLU A 69 5.71 -6.98 -1.76
C GLU A 69 4.82 -6.90 -0.53
N GLY A 70 3.95 -7.88 -0.38
CA GLY A 70 3.08 -8.03 0.78
C GLY A 70 2.86 -9.50 1.11
N ASP A 71 2.22 -9.78 2.24
CA ASP A 71 2.06 -11.13 2.78
C ASP A 71 1.23 -12.07 1.93
N ALA A 72 0.23 -11.57 1.27
CA ALA A 72 -0.74 -12.42 0.60
C ALA A 72 -0.41 -12.60 -0.87
N ALA A 73 0.68 -13.25 -1.21
CA ALA A 73 0.94 -13.67 -2.60
C ALA A 73 0.64 -12.62 -3.69
N SER A 74 0.24 -11.45 -3.34
CA SER A 74 -0.05 -10.35 -4.23
C SER A 74 1.25 -9.62 -4.50
N VAL A 75 2.13 -10.25 -5.23
CA VAL A 75 3.28 -9.57 -5.77
C VAL A 75 2.79 -8.80 -6.98
N ILE A 76 2.69 -7.50 -6.82
CA ILE A 76 2.51 -6.63 -7.96
C ILE A 76 3.89 -6.46 -8.56
N LYS A 77 4.04 -6.91 -9.80
CA LYS A 77 5.33 -6.82 -10.50
C LYS A 77 5.83 -5.39 -10.57
N ALA A 78 7.14 -5.25 -10.66
CA ALA A 78 7.77 -3.96 -10.88
C ALA A 78 7.22 -3.30 -12.13
N LEU A 79 6.62 -2.15 -11.94
CA LEU A 79 6.09 -1.35 -13.03
C LEU A 79 6.70 0.04 -12.94
N SER A 80 6.84 0.68 -14.08
CA SER A 80 7.19 2.08 -14.09
C SER A 80 6.04 2.85 -13.44
N MET A 81 6.34 3.73 -12.49
CA MET A 81 5.33 4.56 -11.86
C MET A 81 4.62 5.46 -12.87
N ARG A 82 5.27 5.76 -13.96
CA ARG A 82 4.66 6.49 -15.06
C ARG A 82 3.54 5.67 -15.70
N ASP A 83 3.74 4.38 -15.89
CA ASP A 83 2.75 3.48 -16.49
C ASP A 83 1.61 3.17 -15.51
N LEU A 84 1.94 3.07 -14.23
CA LEU A 84 0.95 2.96 -13.17
C LEU A 84 0.16 4.26 -13.02
N GLY A 85 0.83 5.39 -13.29
CA GLY A 85 0.45 6.68 -12.75
C GLY A 85 -0.97 7.10 -13.07
N LEU A 86 -1.33 7.18 -14.33
CA LEU A 86 -2.59 7.83 -14.68
C LEU A 86 -3.79 6.90 -14.58
N ALA A 87 -3.67 5.67 -15.04
CA ALA A 87 -4.78 4.73 -15.02
C ALA A 87 -4.95 4.08 -13.65
N LEU A 88 -3.86 3.65 -13.04
CA LEU A 88 -3.92 2.90 -11.79
C LEU A 88 -4.17 3.81 -10.59
N ILE A 89 -3.62 5.01 -10.58
CA ILE A 89 -3.92 5.96 -9.49
C ILE A 89 -5.41 6.29 -9.48
N GLY A 90 -6.00 6.53 -10.62
CA GLY A 90 -7.44 6.76 -10.70
C GLY A 90 -8.24 5.60 -10.12
N HIS A 91 -7.87 4.39 -10.45
CA HIS A 91 -8.50 3.19 -9.89
C HIS A 91 -8.24 3.05 -8.40
N LEU A 92 -6.99 3.25 -7.96
CA LEU A 92 -6.62 3.12 -6.55
C LEU A 92 -7.35 4.13 -5.68
N VAL A 93 -7.39 5.38 -6.10
CA VAL A 93 -8.11 6.42 -5.36
C VAL A 93 -9.59 6.10 -5.30
N LYS A 94 -10.20 5.73 -6.42
CA LYS A 94 -11.60 5.36 -6.48
C LYS A 94 -11.91 4.16 -5.59
N ASP A 95 -11.07 3.15 -5.60
CA ASP A 95 -11.24 1.95 -4.79
C ASP A 95 -11.07 2.24 -3.30
N ILE A 96 -10.08 3.05 -2.94
CA ILE A 96 -9.88 3.46 -1.55
C ILE A 96 -11.11 4.21 -1.06
N MET A 97 -11.61 5.13 -1.84
CA MET A 97 -12.82 5.87 -1.47
C MET A 97 -14.04 4.95 -1.35
N SER A 98 -14.16 3.95 -2.21
CA SER A 98 -15.23 2.94 -2.12
C SER A 98 -15.13 2.10 -0.86
N ILE A 99 -13.92 1.71 -0.47
CA ILE A 99 -13.67 0.88 0.71
C ILE A 99 -13.87 1.68 1.98
N ALA A 100 -13.40 2.93 1.99
CA ALA A 100 -13.56 3.82 3.13
C ALA A 100 -15.02 4.26 3.32
N GLY A 101 -15.82 4.11 2.29
CA GLY A 101 -17.22 4.53 2.28
C GLY A 101 -17.38 6.04 2.21
N PRO A 102 -18.54 6.49 1.93
CA PRO A 102 -18.82 7.90 2.13
C PRO A 102 -18.91 8.22 3.60
#